data_01db4dca2e03e00ec9d4b9f3930abb78
#
_entry.id   01db4dca2e03e00ec9d4b9f3930abb78
#
_cell.length_a   1.000
_cell.length_b   1.000
_cell.length_c   1.000
_cell.angle_alpha   90.00
_cell.angle_beta   90.00
_cell.angle_gamma   90.00
#
_symmetry.space_group_name_H-M   'P 1'
#
loop_
_entity.id
_entity.type
_entity.pdbx_description
1 polymer ?
#
loop_
_entity_poly.entity_id
_entity_poly.type
_entity_poly.pdbx_seq_one_letter_code
_entity_poly.pdbx_strand_id
1 'polypeptide(L)'
;MLLSAIGIFMVVDSHTWTALNIFGDFIPYNSFFMPMFVFISGYFNKVDSSTKLWDYTRKKLKTLILPYALISLFVFGIQWLMNFYKLGESVPPPSGYLAYVLEHVCTTGVSLYICEPMWFVITLFALLMIYAIIKKLLAMHWNSFVALAVFTALHLASLHVVTTLEYEEFYYFLLPLKCMFFLPFLELGIIYRNHLEEKHQSISGGKKIGILVLMLLLNTIRTLYLPNPYDIAFENLPEMAGFTSPYIVTPMISSIIGILFWLTLVDLLGKPLQESRFVNYMSCNTFCIMGLHITFFNILNCILMAINEYIVALPYFDVEYFQESEWYRWEPTYHVKFLYVVIGILGPLGVKWLWDKGTSLIAQGFKNCDVSSAAEERYP
;
A
#
# COMPACT_ATOMS: atom_id res chain seq x y z
N MET A 1 -11.76 -2.81 -8.87
CA MET A 1 -12.15 -2.28 -7.55
C MET A 1 -12.05 -3.31 -6.42
N LEU A 2 -12.70 -4.47 -6.51
CA LEU A 2 -12.65 -5.49 -5.44
C LEU A 2 -11.21 -5.93 -5.10
N LEU A 3 -10.34 -6.12 -6.10
CA LEU A 3 -8.94 -6.48 -5.87
C LEU A 3 -8.17 -5.41 -5.03
N SER A 4 -8.47 -4.12 -5.24
CA SER A 4 -7.87 -3.05 -4.42
C SER A 4 -8.38 -3.07 -2.97
N ALA A 5 -9.67 -3.39 -2.78
CA ALA A 5 -10.25 -3.53 -1.44
C ALA A 5 -9.63 -4.72 -0.68
N ILE A 6 -9.45 -5.85 -1.35
CA ILE A 6 -8.78 -7.02 -0.79
C ILE A 6 -7.32 -6.69 -0.47
N GLY A 7 -6.62 -6.01 -1.37
CA GLY A 7 -5.22 -5.62 -1.17
C GLY A 7 -5.04 -4.73 0.05
N ILE A 8 -5.89 -3.71 0.25
CA ILE A 8 -5.76 -2.85 1.42
C ILE A 8 -6.15 -3.55 2.72
N PHE A 9 -7.10 -4.48 2.67
CA PHE A 9 -7.38 -5.37 3.79
C PHE A 9 -6.15 -6.17 4.19
N MET A 10 -5.44 -6.75 3.22
CA MET A 10 -4.20 -7.51 3.46
C MET A 10 -3.10 -6.64 4.06
N VAL A 11 -2.96 -5.38 3.61
CA VAL A 11 -2.01 -4.42 4.21
C VAL A 11 -2.32 -4.21 5.68
N VAL A 12 -3.58 -3.97 6.04
CA VAL A 12 -3.96 -3.76 7.44
C VAL A 12 -3.76 -5.06 8.26
N ASP A 13 -4.16 -6.21 7.72
CA ASP A 13 -4.03 -7.50 8.40
C ASP A 13 -2.56 -7.94 8.55
N SER A 14 -1.69 -7.61 7.59
CA SER A 14 -0.24 -7.91 7.69
C SER A 14 0.40 -7.20 8.89
N HIS A 15 -0.05 -5.98 9.21
CA HIS A 15 0.41 -5.23 10.38
C HIS A 15 -0.19 -5.73 11.72
N THR A 16 -1.04 -6.75 11.68
CA THR A 16 -1.53 -7.50 12.84
C THR A 16 -1.04 -8.94 12.87
N TRP A 17 0.11 -9.22 12.25
CA TRP A 17 0.68 -10.57 12.10
C TRP A 17 -0.22 -11.53 11.33
N THR A 18 -0.87 -11.04 10.26
CA THR A 18 -1.73 -11.83 9.38
C THR A 18 -2.82 -12.63 10.12
N ALA A 19 -3.48 -11.98 11.09
CA ALA A 19 -4.46 -12.59 11.98
C ALA A 19 -5.64 -13.26 11.23
N LEU A 20 -5.99 -12.75 10.05
CA LEU A 20 -7.11 -13.21 9.25
C LEU A 20 -6.69 -13.85 7.93
N ASN A 21 -5.40 -14.16 7.74
CA ASN A 21 -4.95 -14.88 6.55
C ASN A 21 -5.37 -16.34 6.59
N ILE A 22 -6.51 -16.65 5.96
CA ILE A 22 -7.05 -18.03 5.89
C ILE A 22 -6.19 -19.00 5.08
N PHE A 23 -5.29 -18.50 4.23
CA PHE A 23 -4.38 -19.31 3.42
C PHE A 23 -3.01 -19.49 4.08
N GLY A 24 -2.72 -18.74 5.16
CA GLY A 24 -1.45 -18.81 5.88
C GLY A 24 -0.24 -18.70 4.95
N ASP A 25 0.76 -19.56 5.17
CA ASP A 25 1.99 -19.59 4.38
C ASP A 25 1.81 -20.12 2.96
N PHE A 26 0.65 -20.68 2.62
CA PHE A 26 0.37 -21.13 1.25
C PHE A 26 0.20 -19.94 0.28
N ILE A 27 -0.37 -18.81 0.75
CA ILE A 27 -0.47 -17.55 0.00
C ILE A 27 -0.12 -16.41 0.97
N PRO A 28 1.15 -16.22 1.30
CA PRO A 28 1.57 -15.18 2.26
C PRO A 28 1.37 -13.79 1.66
N TYR A 29 0.69 -12.91 2.38
CA TYR A 29 0.33 -11.57 1.91
C TYR A 29 1.54 -10.74 1.50
N ASN A 30 2.59 -10.75 2.32
CA ASN A 30 3.80 -9.96 2.11
C ASN A 30 4.52 -10.29 0.81
N SER A 31 4.28 -11.49 0.24
CA SER A 31 4.93 -11.90 -1.00
C SER A 31 4.34 -11.28 -2.26
N PHE A 32 3.14 -10.65 -2.22
CA PHE A 32 2.50 -10.20 -3.46
C PHE A 32 1.63 -8.93 -3.34
N PHE A 33 1.18 -8.49 -2.14
CA PHE A 33 0.17 -7.43 -2.08
C PHE A 33 0.69 -6.08 -2.64
N MET A 34 1.96 -5.73 -2.41
CA MET A 34 2.53 -4.51 -2.98
C MET A 34 2.72 -4.60 -4.50
N PRO A 35 3.31 -5.67 -5.08
CA PRO A 35 3.27 -5.94 -6.51
C PRO A 35 1.86 -5.92 -7.11
N MET A 36 0.86 -6.40 -6.39
CA MET A 36 -0.54 -6.37 -6.82
C MET A 36 -1.07 -4.93 -6.94
N PHE A 37 -0.74 -4.01 -6.03
CA PHE A 37 -1.10 -2.61 -6.18
C PHE A 37 -0.41 -1.95 -7.38
N VAL A 38 0.84 -2.32 -7.64
CA VAL A 38 1.55 -1.85 -8.85
C VAL A 38 0.91 -2.43 -10.11
N PHE A 39 0.55 -3.71 -10.12
CA PHE A 39 -0.19 -4.35 -11.22
C PHE A 39 -1.53 -3.62 -11.48
N ILE A 40 -2.31 -3.32 -10.44
CA ILE A 40 -3.55 -2.55 -10.55
C ILE A 40 -3.27 -1.15 -11.12
N SER A 41 -2.18 -0.51 -10.67
CA SER A 41 -1.78 0.81 -11.18
C SER A 41 -1.39 0.75 -12.66
N GLY A 42 -0.75 -0.32 -13.10
CA GLY A 42 -0.46 -0.62 -14.50
C GLY A 42 -1.73 -0.84 -15.33
N TYR A 43 -2.66 -1.64 -14.81
CA TYR A 43 -3.95 -1.88 -15.46
C TYR A 43 -4.71 -0.58 -15.76
N PHE A 44 -4.68 0.40 -14.86
CA PHE A 44 -5.31 1.70 -15.07
C PHE A 44 -4.42 2.74 -15.76
N ASN A 45 -3.15 2.44 -16.00
CA ASN A 45 -2.24 3.37 -16.64
C ASN A 45 -2.51 3.48 -18.15
N LYS A 46 -2.78 4.72 -18.62
CA LYS A 46 -3.09 5.04 -20.01
C LYS A 46 -2.03 5.94 -20.66
N VAL A 47 -0.79 5.87 -20.18
CA VAL A 47 0.31 6.63 -20.79
C VAL A 47 0.60 6.10 -22.18
N ASP A 48 0.64 7.01 -23.16
CA ASP A 48 0.99 6.76 -24.55
C ASP A 48 1.95 7.84 -25.09
N SER A 49 2.28 7.77 -26.37
CA SER A 49 3.15 8.73 -27.06
C SER A 49 2.60 10.16 -27.08
N SER A 50 1.27 10.30 -27.08
CA SER A 50 0.57 11.60 -27.12
C SER A 50 0.51 12.28 -25.74
N THR A 51 0.77 11.54 -24.67
CA THR A 51 0.64 12.02 -23.29
C THR A 51 1.64 13.15 -23.03
N LYS A 52 1.14 14.32 -22.64
CA LYS A 52 1.98 15.43 -22.18
C LYS A 52 2.50 15.12 -20.77
N LEU A 53 3.81 14.93 -20.64
CA LEU A 53 4.45 14.57 -19.34
C LEU A 53 4.10 15.54 -18.24
N TRP A 54 4.03 16.85 -18.53
CA TRP A 54 3.66 17.86 -17.54
C TRP A 54 2.26 17.67 -16.98
N ASP A 55 1.27 17.44 -17.84
CA ASP A 55 -0.11 17.22 -17.43
C ASP A 55 -0.25 15.91 -16.62
N TYR A 56 0.47 14.88 -17.05
CA TYR A 56 0.53 13.61 -16.34
C TYR A 56 1.17 13.80 -14.96
N THR A 57 2.33 14.43 -14.87
CA THR A 57 3.01 14.73 -13.60
C THR A 57 2.12 15.55 -12.66
N ARG A 58 1.52 16.63 -13.16
CA ARG A 58 0.61 17.47 -12.37
C ARG A 58 -0.58 16.68 -11.85
N LYS A 59 -1.13 15.78 -12.65
CA LYS A 59 -2.21 14.88 -12.20
C LYS A 59 -1.72 13.95 -11.08
N LYS A 60 -0.55 13.33 -11.23
CA LYS A 60 0.01 12.42 -10.23
C LYS A 60 0.45 13.14 -8.95
N LEU A 61 0.98 14.35 -9.04
CA LEU A 61 1.23 15.20 -7.86
C LEU A 61 -0.05 15.45 -7.07
N LYS A 62 -1.15 15.79 -7.75
CA LYS A 62 -2.44 16.03 -7.09
C LYS A 62 -3.06 14.76 -6.49
N THR A 63 -2.87 13.60 -7.13
CA THR A 63 -3.55 12.36 -6.71
C THR A 63 -2.73 11.48 -5.79
N LEU A 64 -1.42 11.64 -5.73
CA LEU A 64 -0.51 10.84 -4.89
C LEU A 64 0.21 11.72 -3.85
N ILE A 65 0.97 12.72 -4.31
CA ILE A 65 1.85 13.49 -3.42
C ILE A 65 1.07 14.44 -2.50
N LEU A 66 0.06 15.13 -3.02
CA LEU A 66 -0.73 16.03 -2.18
C LEU A 66 -1.48 15.29 -1.06
N PRO A 67 -2.20 14.17 -1.30
CA PRO A 67 -2.78 13.40 -0.23
C PRO A 67 -1.74 12.81 0.74
N TYR A 68 -0.59 12.35 0.22
CA TYR A 68 0.54 11.91 1.04
C TYR A 68 0.97 13.00 2.03
N ALA A 69 1.23 14.21 1.55
CA ALA A 69 1.66 15.33 2.38
C ALA A 69 0.59 15.73 3.41
N LEU A 70 -0.70 15.74 3.01
CA LEU A 70 -1.80 16.07 3.91
C LEU A 70 -1.97 15.04 5.03
N ILE A 71 -1.88 13.74 4.71
CA ILE A 71 -1.95 12.68 5.71
C ILE A 71 -0.72 12.73 6.63
N SER A 72 0.49 12.90 6.08
CA SER A 72 1.70 13.02 6.88
C SER A 72 1.62 14.21 7.85
N LEU A 73 1.09 15.36 7.40
CA LEU A 73 0.89 16.52 8.26
C LEU A 73 -0.16 16.27 9.35
N PHE A 74 -1.26 15.60 9.02
CA PHE A 74 -2.30 15.23 9.99
C PHE A 74 -1.74 14.28 11.05
N VAL A 75 -1.03 13.25 10.63
CA VAL A 75 -0.42 12.26 11.53
C VAL A 75 0.67 12.90 12.40
N PHE A 76 1.46 13.83 11.83
CA PHE A 76 2.43 14.61 12.60
C PHE A 76 1.75 15.35 13.77
N GLY A 77 0.59 15.96 13.52
CA GLY A 77 -0.19 16.61 14.57
C GLY A 77 -0.65 15.65 15.68
N ILE A 78 -1.08 14.43 15.29
CA ILE A 78 -1.47 13.37 16.25
C ILE A 78 -0.25 12.89 17.05
N GLN A 79 0.86 12.61 16.39
CA GLN A 79 2.10 12.17 17.02
C GLN A 79 2.62 13.23 18.01
N TRP A 80 2.58 14.51 17.63
CA TRP A 80 2.93 15.60 18.54
C TRP A 80 2.05 15.62 19.78
N LEU A 81 0.74 15.40 19.63
CA LEU A 81 -0.20 15.32 20.74
C LEU A 81 0.08 14.10 21.63
N MET A 82 0.33 12.94 21.03
CA MET A 82 0.71 11.72 21.77
C MET A 82 1.99 11.93 22.57
N ASN A 83 3.02 12.54 21.97
CA ASN A 83 4.27 12.88 22.66
C ASN A 83 4.04 13.81 23.85
N PHE A 84 3.15 14.79 23.71
CA PHE A 84 2.79 15.71 24.82
C PHE A 84 2.22 14.95 26.03
N TYR A 85 1.42 13.93 25.78
CA TYR A 85 0.83 13.06 26.82
C TYR A 85 1.69 11.85 27.17
N LYS A 86 2.90 11.72 26.62
CA LYS A 86 3.79 10.56 26.79
C LYS A 86 3.13 9.23 26.41
N LEU A 87 2.40 9.24 25.32
CA LEU A 87 1.72 8.08 24.75
C LEU A 87 2.43 7.66 23.47
N GLY A 88 2.95 6.44 23.43
CA GLY A 88 3.74 5.93 22.31
C GLY A 88 5.16 6.48 22.26
N GLU A 89 5.95 5.98 21.34
CA GLU A 89 7.34 6.39 21.17
C GLU A 89 7.44 7.89 20.86
N SER A 90 8.14 8.62 21.73
CA SER A 90 8.46 10.01 21.50
C SER A 90 9.72 10.10 20.67
N VAL A 91 9.59 10.22 19.36
CA VAL A 91 10.72 10.62 18.52
C VAL A 91 10.82 12.15 18.62
N PRO A 92 11.77 12.70 19.40
CA PRO A 92 11.99 14.13 19.37
C PRO A 92 12.43 14.50 17.95
N PRO A 93 11.81 15.52 17.33
CA PRO A 93 12.28 15.97 16.02
C PRO A 93 13.74 16.41 16.18
N PRO A 94 14.67 15.82 15.44
CA PRO A 94 16.06 16.28 15.48
C PRO A 94 16.11 17.75 15.02
N SER A 95 17.09 18.48 15.51
CA SER A 95 17.39 19.81 14.97
C SER A 95 17.67 19.64 13.47
N GLY A 96 16.84 20.23 12.61
CA GLY A 96 16.88 19.95 11.16
C GLY A 96 15.82 18.97 10.67
N TYR A 97 14.74 18.77 11.42
CA TYR A 97 13.64 17.84 11.12
C TYR A 97 13.16 17.88 9.65
N LEU A 98 13.06 19.06 9.05
CA LEU A 98 12.67 19.16 7.64
C LEU A 98 13.69 18.50 6.71
N ALA A 99 14.99 18.69 6.96
CA ALA A 99 16.04 18.05 6.16
C ALA A 99 16.01 16.53 6.33
N TYR A 100 15.85 16.07 7.57
CA TYR A 100 15.68 14.65 7.89
C TYR A 100 14.47 14.04 7.16
N VAL A 101 13.29 14.66 7.24
CA VAL A 101 12.08 14.17 6.54
C VAL A 101 12.30 14.16 5.02
N LEU A 102 12.91 15.20 4.45
CA LEU A 102 13.18 15.25 3.01
C LEU A 102 14.16 14.16 2.57
N GLU A 103 15.21 13.93 3.34
CA GLU A 103 16.15 12.84 3.07
C GLU A 103 15.45 11.49 3.12
N HIS A 104 14.71 11.19 4.19
CA HIS A 104 13.97 9.93 4.34
C HIS A 104 12.91 9.73 3.25
N VAL A 105 12.16 10.76 2.91
CA VAL A 105 11.17 10.69 1.81
C VAL A 105 11.84 10.40 0.48
N CYS A 106 13.00 10.99 0.21
CA CYS A 106 13.72 10.80 -1.05
C CYS A 106 14.46 9.45 -1.13
N THR A 107 14.82 8.86 0.00
CA THR A 107 15.55 7.59 0.07
C THR A 107 14.61 6.41 0.29
N THR A 108 13.87 6.39 1.38
CA THR A 108 13.00 5.28 1.78
C THR A 108 11.55 5.44 1.30
N GLY A 109 11.08 6.67 1.09
CA GLY A 109 9.68 7.02 0.85
C GLY A 109 8.88 7.32 2.13
N VAL A 110 9.48 7.16 3.31
CA VAL A 110 8.84 7.34 4.63
C VAL A 110 8.98 8.79 5.09
N SER A 111 7.89 9.40 5.57
CA SER A 111 7.92 10.73 6.20
C SER A 111 8.00 10.67 7.73
N LEU A 112 7.26 9.73 8.32
CA LEU A 112 7.14 9.50 9.76
C LEU A 112 6.98 7.99 9.97
N TYR A 113 7.53 7.44 11.06
CA TYR A 113 7.42 6.01 11.37
C TYR A 113 5.97 5.54 11.46
N ILE A 114 5.09 6.28 12.11
CA ILE A 114 3.66 5.98 12.21
C ILE A 114 2.93 6.02 10.84
N CYS A 115 3.56 6.58 9.81
CA CYS A 115 3.12 6.56 8.41
C CYS A 115 4.00 5.65 7.54
N GLU A 116 4.80 4.80 8.11
CA GLU A 116 5.74 3.94 7.37
C GLU A 116 5.10 3.24 6.17
N PRO A 117 3.89 2.64 6.25
CA PRO A 117 3.25 2.01 5.09
C PRO A 117 3.05 2.93 3.88
N MET A 118 3.14 4.25 4.04
CA MET A 118 3.03 5.21 2.94
C MET A 118 4.30 5.33 2.08
N TRP A 119 5.40 4.66 2.43
CA TRP A 119 6.60 4.60 1.58
C TRP A 119 6.27 4.20 0.13
N PHE A 120 5.27 3.36 -0.01
CA PHE A 120 4.81 2.86 -1.31
C PHE A 120 4.30 3.99 -2.22
N VAL A 121 3.71 5.04 -1.67
CA VAL A 121 3.14 6.15 -2.47
C VAL A 121 4.23 6.92 -3.21
N ILE A 122 5.33 7.21 -2.54
CA ILE A 122 6.49 7.87 -3.14
C ILE A 122 7.13 6.96 -4.19
N THR A 123 7.29 5.69 -3.85
CA THR A 123 7.79 4.68 -4.80
C THR A 123 6.88 4.57 -6.03
N LEU A 124 5.57 4.51 -5.84
CA LEU A 124 4.61 4.45 -6.95
C LEU A 124 4.65 5.72 -7.81
N PHE A 125 4.77 6.89 -7.19
CA PHE A 125 4.91 8.15 -7.93
C PHE A 125 6.18 8.14 -8.79
N ALA A 126 7.34 7.82 -8.21
CA ALA A 126 8.62 7.75 -8.91
C ALA A 126 8.57 6.71 -10.04
N LEU A 127 8.04 5.50 -9.76
CA LEU A 127 7.86 4.43 -10.73
C LEU A 127 7.02 4.88 -11.94
N LEU A 128 5.88 5.54 -11.69
CA LEU A 128 5.01 6.03 -12.75
C LEU A 128 5.67 7.13 -13.58
N MET A 129 6.48 7.98 -12.97
CA MET A 129 7.25 9.01 -13.69
C MET A 129 8.33 8.38 -14.56
N ILE A 130 9.15 7.48 -14.00
CA ILE A 130 10.19 6.74 -14.73
C ILE A 130 9.57 5.99 -15.92
N TYR A 131 8.49 5.25 -15.67
CA TYR A 131 7.78 4.52 -16.73
C TYR A 131 7.27 5.44 -17.84
N ALA A 132 6.65 6.58 -17.49
CA ALA A 132 6.13 7.54 -18.46
C ALA A 132 7.24 8.16 -19.32
N ILE A 133 8.39 8.47 -18.72
CA ILE A 133 9.57 8.99 -19.42
C ILE A 133 10.12 7.93 -20.39
N ILE A 134 10.38 6.71 -19.91
CA ILE A 134 10.91 5.61 -20.75
C ILE A 134 9.96 5.33 -21.91
N LYS A 135 8.67 5.21 -21.63
CA LYS A 135 7.66 4.91 -22.66
C LYS A 135 7.58 6.02 -23.72
N LYS A 136 7.74 7.28 -23.32
CA LYS A 136 7.75 8.41 -24.26
C LYS A 136 9.02 8.44 -25.11
N LEU A 137 10.18 8.19 -24.53
CA LEU A 137 11.45 8.13 -25.25
C LEU A 137 11.50 7.00 -26.27
N LEU A 138 10.89 5.86 -25.94
CA LEU A 138 10.89 4.65 -26.77
C LEU A 138 9.57 4.45 -27.54
N ALA A 139 8.72 5.47 -27.65
CA ALA A 139 7.36 5.36 -28.16
C ALA A 139 7.25 4.69 -29.54
N MET A 140 8.18 4.98 -30.46
CA MET A 140 8.20 4.40 -31.82
C MET A 140 8.58 2.92 -31.86
N HIS A 141 9.28 2.42 -30.85
CA HIS A 141 9.81 1.04 -30.78
C HIS A 141 9.25 0.27 -29.57
N TRP A 142 8.17 0.78 -28.94
CA TRP A 142 7.63 0.14 -27.75
C TRP A 142 6.99 -1.21 -28.07
N ASN A 143 7.53 -2.23 -27.44
CA ASN A 143 6.93 -3.56 -27.40
C ASN A 143 6.79 -4.00 -25.94
N SER A 144 5.56 -4.20 -25.48
CA SER A 144 5.26 -4.54 -24.08
C SER A 144 5.93 -5.83 -23.61
N PHE A 145 6.09 -6.83 -24.48
CA PHE A 145 6.75 -8.09 -24.09
C PHE A 145 8.27 -7.92 -23.97
N VAL A 146 8.88 -7.12 -24.86
CA VAL A 146 10.31 -6.75 -24.73
C VAL A 146 10.54 -5.90 -23.51
N ALA A 147 9.66 -4.91 -23.25
CA ALA A 147 9.71 -4.09 -22.04
C ALA A 147 9.60 -4.95 -20.78
N LEU A 148 8.67 -5.91 -20.74
CA LEU A 148 8.54 -6.84 -19.62
C LEU A 148 9.83 -7.64 -19.39
N ALA A 149 10.46 -8.15 -20.44
CA ALA A 149 11.73 -8.89 -20.31
C ALA A 149 12.86 -8.01 -19.74
N VAL A 150 12.99 -6.77 -20.24
CA VAL A 150 13.98 -5.79 -19.71
C VAL A 150 13.66 -5.44 -18.26
N PHE A 151 12.41 -5.18 -17.94
CA PHE A 151 12.00 -4.84 -16.56
C PHE A 151 12.19 -6.02 -15.61
N THR A 152 12.01 -7.26 -16.09
CA THR A 152 12.33 -8.45 -15.30
C THR A 152 13.83 -8.55 -15.02
N ALA A 153 14.68 -8.24 -16.00
CA ALA A 153 16.12 -8.19 -15.76
C ALA A 153 16.51 -7.11 -14.75
N LEU A 154 15.87 -5.92 -14.80
CA LEU A 154 16.08 -4.86 -13.81
C LEU A 154 15.60 -5.29 -12.42
N HIS A 155 14.47 -5.99 -12.31
CA HIS A 155 13.97 -6.56 -11.05
C HIS A 155 14.99 -7.52 -10.44
N LEU A 156 15.52 -8.45 -11.24
CA LEU A 156 16.55 -9.39 -10.76
C LEU A 156 17.85 -8.68 -10.38
N ALA A 157 18.25 -7.64 -11.12
CA ALA A 157 19.41 -6.83 -10.79
C ALA A 157 19.22 -6.07 -9.47
N SER A 158 18.03 -5.51 -9.21
CA SER A 158 17.75 -4.85 -7.94
C SER A 158 17.84 -5.80 -6.75
N LEU A 159 17.32 -7.01 -6.88
CA LEU A 159 17.41 -8.05 -5.86
C LEU A 159 18.85 -8.50 -5.65
N HIS A 160 19.63 -8.64 -6.73
CA HIS A 160 21.04 -8.99 -6.63
C HIS A 160 21.82 -7.93 -5.84
N VAL A 161 21.60 -6.65 -6.12
CA VAL A 161 22.23 -5.54 -5.38
C VAL A 161 21.92 -5.64 -3.88
N VAL A 162 20.64 -5.74 -3.53
CA VAL A 162 20.19 -5.74 -2.13
C VAL A 162 20.67 -6.98 -1.36
N THR A 163 20.87 -8.11 -2.03
CA THR A 163 21.35 -9.35 -1.39
C THR A 163 22.88 -9.46 -1.33
N THR A 164 23.62 -8.60 -2.01
CA THR A 164 25.10 -8.65 -2.08
C THR A 164 25.78 -7.48 -1.41
N LEU A 165 25.10 -6.35 -1.22
CA LEU A 165 25.64 -5.17 -0.55
C LEU A 165 25.05 -5.04 0.85
N GLU A 166 25.78 -4.39 1.75
CA GLU A 166 25.27 -3.99 3.05
C GLU A 166 24.28 -2.84 2.92
N TYR A 167 23.37 -2.70 3.90
CA TYR A 167 22.27 -1.72 3.81
C TYR A 167 22.77 -0.28 3.62
N GLU A 168 23.82 0.10 4.30
CA GLU A 168 24.44 1.42 4.24
C GLU A 168 24.99 1.75 2.85
N GLU A 169 25.41 0.72 2.08
CA GLU A 169 25.98 0.90 0.75
C GLU A 169 24.91 1.23 -0.30
N PHE A 170 23.67 0.72 -0.13
CA PHE A 170 22.60 0.98 -1.09
C PHE A 170 21.50 1.90 -0.56
N TYR A 171 21.56 2.38 0.68
CA TYR A 171 20.54 3.22 1.31
C TYR A 171 20.10 4.39 0.41
N TYR A 172 21.04 5.15 -0.13
CA TYR A 172 20.71 6.29 -1.01
C TYR A 172 20.16 5.89 -2.38
N PHE A 173 20.27 4.63 -2.75
CA PHE A 173 19.72 4.08 -3.99
C PHE A 173 18.47 3.25 -3.77
N LEU A 174 17.94 3.23 -2.56
CA LEU A 174 16.80 2.39 -2.19
C LEU A 174 15.56 2.70 -3.05
N LEU A 175 15.21 3.97 -3.26
CA LEU A 175 14.07 4.34 -4.08
C LEU A 175 14.23 3.93 -5.56
N PRO A 176 15.35 4.16 -6.26
CA PRO A 176 15.59 3.56 -7.58
C PRO A 176 15.50 2.04 -7.60
N LEU A 177 16.06 1.34 -6.60
CA LEU A 177 16.00 -0.12 -6.51
C LEU A 177 14.56 -0.62 -6.34
N LYS A 178 13.75 0.04 -5.49
CA LYS A 178 12.30 -0.22 -5.37
C LYS A 178 11.60 -0.02 -6.73
N CYS A 179 11.93 1.02 -7.47
CA CYS A 179 11.36 1.23 -8.80
C CYS A 179 11.74 0.10 -9.77
N MET A 180 13.01 -0.32 -9.80
CA MET A 180 13.44 -1.45 -10.64
C MET A 180 12.73 -2.74 -10.25
N PHE A 181 12.55 -2.99 -8.96
CA PHE A 181 11.80 -4.15 -8.47
C PHE A 181 10.36 -4.17 -8.95
N PHE A 182 9.66 -3.02 -8.98
CA PHE A 182 8.24 -2.95 -9.29
C PHE A 182 7.90 -2.79 -10.77
N LEU A 183 8.84 -2.38 -11.63
CA LEU A 183 8.60 -2.15 -13.07
C LEU A 183 7.90 -3.31 -13.79
N PRO A 184 8.29 -4.60 -13.62
CA PRO A 184 7.64 -5.69 -14.35
C PRO A 184 6.16 -5.85 -13.99
N PHE A 185 5.79 -5.60 -12.74
CA PHE A 185 4.39 -5.71 -12.30
C PHE A 185 3.52 -4.61 -12.90
N LEU A 186 4.07 -3.42 -13.10
CA LEU A 186 3.38 -2.33 -13.81
C LEU A 186 3.08 -2.74 -15.27
N GLU A 187 4.08 -3.27 -15.98
CA GLU A 187 3.92 -3.71 -17.36
C GLU A 187 3.00 -4.93 -17.46
N LEU A 188 3.07 -5.87 -16.50
CA LEU A 188 2.14 -7.01 -16.43
C LEU A 188 0.68 -6.54 -16.30
N GLY A 189 0.40 -5.49 -15.55
CA GLY A 189 -0.95 -4.91 -15.45
C GLY A 189 -1.44 -4.35 -16.80
N ILE A 190 -0.56 -3.73 -17.57
CA ILE A 190 -0.87 -3.20 -18.91
C ILE A 190 -1.10 -4.36 -19.89
N ILE A 191 -0.22 -5.35 -19.89
CA ILE A 191 -0.34 -6.55 -20.73
C ILE A 191 -1.64 -7.29 -20.42
N TYR A 192 -1.95 -7.47 -19.13
CA TYR A 192 -3.18 -8.12 -18.71
C TYR A 192 -4.40 -7.42 -19.30
N ARG A 193 -4.54 -6.09 -19.12
CA ARG A 193 -5.64 -5.31 -19.70
C ARG A 193 -5.74 -5.44 -21.22
N ASN A 194 -4.62 -5.38 -21.91
CA ASN A 194 -4.63 -5.28 -23.37
C ASN A 194 -4.75 -6.64 -24.07
N HIS A 195 -4.33 -7.75 -23.42
CA HIS A 195 -4.17 -9.03 -24.12
C HIS A 195 -4.78 -10.23 -23.39
N LEU A 196 -4.98 -10.15 -22.07
CA LEU A 196 -5.32 -11.32 -21.25
C LEU A 196 -6.70 -11.23 -20.59
N GLU A 197 -7.21 -10.04 -20.34
CA GLU A 197 -8.44 -9.83 -19.56
C GLU A 197 -9.64 -10.55 -20.17
N GLU A 198 -9.92 -10.34 -21.46
CA GLU A 198 -11.05 -10.99 -22.15
C GLU A 198 -10.91 -12.51 -22.13
N LYS A 199 -9.71 -13.02 -22.34
CA LYS A 199 -9.43 -14.47 -22.30
C LYS A 199 -9.65 -15.03 -20.90
N HIS A 200 -9.17 -14.31 -19.86
CA HIS A 200 -9.35 -14.72 -18.47
C HIS A 200 -10.83 -14.72 -18.07
N GLN A 201 -11.57 -13.68 -18.41
CA GLN A 201 -13.00 -13.58 -18.13
C GLN A 201 -13.82 -14.68 -18.83
N SER A 202 -13.42 -15.09 -20.06
CA SER A 202 -14.08 -16.16 -20.81
C SER A 202 -13.85 -17.57 -20.25
N ILE A 203 -12.92 -17.75 -19.30
CA ILE A 203 -12.65 -19.06 -18.68
C ILE A 203 -13.87 -19.51 -17.88
N SER A 204 -14.32 -20.75 -18.04
CA SER A 204 -15.43 -21.31 -17.28
C SER A 204 -15.10 -21.43 -15.78
N GLY A 205 -16.12 -21.35 -14.90
CA GLY A 205 -15.93 -21.43 -13.45
C GLY A 205 -15.16 -22.66 -12.98
N GLY A 206 -15.43 -23.83 -13.56
CA GLY A 206 -14.67 -25.07 -13.23
C GLY A 206 -13.18 -24.96 -13.55
N LYS A 207 -12.83 -24.35 -14.69
CA LYS A 207 -11.41 -24.10 -15.06
C LYS A 207 -10.77 -23.05 -14.14
N LYS A 208 -11.52 -22.04 -13.70
CA LYS A 208 -11.04 -21.04 -12.71
C LYS A 208 -10.70 -21.70 -11.36
N ILE A 209 -11.54 -22.62 -10.89
CA ILE A 209 -11.23 -23.44 -9.70
C ILE A 209 -9.95 -24.25 -9.92
N GLY A 210 -9.80 -24.87 -11.10
CA GLY A 210 -8.56 -25.58 -11.44
C GLY A 210 -7.31 -24.67 -11.40
N ILE A 211 -7.42 -23.43 -11.88
CA ILE A 211 -6.34 -22.43 -11.79
C ILE A 211 -6.03 -22.08 -10.32
N LEU A 212 -7.04 -21.87 -9.48
CA LEU A 212 -6.83 -21.60 -8.05
C LEU A 212 -6.10 -22.75 -7.36
N VAL A 213 -6.54 -23.98 -7.59
CA VAL A 213 -5.87 -25.19 -7.05
C VAL A 213 -4.44 -25.29 -7.56
N LEU A 214 -4.20 -25.05 -8.86
CA LEU A 214 -2.85 -25.05 -9.44
C LEU A 214 -1.96 -23.98 -8.79
N MET A 215 -2.47 -22.75 -8.57
CA MET A 215 -1.70 -21.69 -7.92
C MET A 215 -1.37 -22.05 -6.46
N LEU A 216 -2.30 -22.64 -5.72
CA LEU A 216 -2.04 -23.15 -4.37
C LEU A 216 -0.96 -24.25 -4.39
N LEU A 217 -1.06 -25.23 -5.30
CA LEU A 217 -0.07 -26.29 -5.41
C LEU A 217 1.31 -25.76 -5.77
N LEU A 218 1.40 -24.86 -6.76
CA LEU A 218 2.68 -24.26 -7.18
C LEU A 218 3.31 -23.47 -6.01
N ASN A 219 2.51 -22.72 -5.27
CA ASN A 219 3.04 -21.96 -4.16
C ASN A 219 3.40 -22.86 -2.95
N THR A 220 2.66 -23.97 -2.73
CA THR A 220 3.03 -24.99 -1.74
C THR A 220 4.37 -25.63 -2.11
N ILE A 221 4.56 -26.03 -3.38
CA ILE A 221 5.84 -26.55 -3.85
C ILE A 221 6.95 -25.53 -3.64
N ARG A 222 6.70 -24.27 -3.97
CA ARG A 222 7.66 -23.20 -3.71
C ARG A 222 8.02 -23.11 -2.22
N THR A 223 7.03 -23.12 -1.34
CA THR A 223 7.24 -23.03 0.13
C THR A 223 8.05 -24.19 0.66
N LEU A 224 7.90 -25.39 0.10
CA LEU A 224 8.64 -26.58 0.51
C LEU A 224 10.11 -26.58 0.05
N TYR A 225 10.41 -26.00 -1.10
CA TYR A 225 11.73 -26.11 -1.74
C TYR A 225 12.50 -24.80 -1.83
N LEU A 226 11.84 -23.66 -1.70
CA LEU A 226 12.45 -22.33 -1.76
C LEU A 226 12.08 -21.57 -0.47
N PRO A 227 13.03 -20.84 0.12
CA PRO A 227 12.74 -20.03 1.29
C PRO A 227 11.67 -19.00 0.98
N ASN A 228 10.92 -18.63 2.00
CA ASN A 228 9.85 -17.68 1.86
C ASN A 228 10.37 -16.28 1.50
N PRO A 229 9.93 -15.68 0.42
CA PRO A 229 10.28 -14.31 0.08
C PRO A 229 9.39 -13.37 0.89
N TYR A 230 9.75 -13.10 2.13
CA TYR A 230 8.80 -12.49 3.03
C TYR A 230 8.64 -11.02 2.86
N ASP A 231 9.63 -10.29 2.45
CA ASP A 231 9.48 -8.87 2.47
C ASP A 231 9.77 -8.23 1.13
N ILE A 232 8.71 -7.64 0.61
CA ILE A 232 8.75 -6.80 -0.57
C ILE A 232 9.08 -5.35 -0.17
N ALA A 233 9.16 -5.04 1.10
CA ALA A 233 9.85 -3.88 1.60
C ALA A 233 11.35 -4.18 1.52
N PHE A 234 12.04 -3.48 0.64
CA PHE A 234 13.50 -3.63 0.47
C PHE A 234 14.29 -3.44 1.78
N GLU A 235 13.69 -2.79 2.76
CA GLU A 235 14.27 -2.60 4.09
C GLU A 235 14.51 -3.91 4.85
N ASN A 236 13.71 -4.95 4.55
CA ASN A 236 13.81 -6.26 5.20
C ASN A 236 14.49 -7.30 4.31
N LEU A 237 14.80 -6.98 3.04
CA LEU A 237 15.59 -7.86 2.17
C LEU A 237 17.02 -8.10 2.66
N PRO A 238 17.72 -7.14 3.34
CA PRO A 238 19.03 -7.42 3.94
C PRO A 238 19.01 -8.48 5.04
N GLU A 239 17.89 -8.65 5.77
CA GLU A 239 17.71 -9.75 6.72
C GLU A 239 17.63 -11.11 6.02
N MET A 240 17.39 -11.09 4.71
CA MET A 240 17.54 -12.24 3.83
C MET A 240 18.98 -12.42 3.34
N ALA A 241 19.97 -11.75 3.95
CA ALA A 241 21.39 -11.95 3.68
C ALA A 241 21.74 -13.44 3.81
N GLY A 242 22.29 -14.02 2.75
CA GLY A 242 22.47 -15.47 2.63
C GLY A 242 21.54 -16.12 1.60
N PHE A 243 20.57 -15.38 1.06
CA PHE A 243 19.84 -15.79 -0.13
C PHE A 243 20.73 -15.62 -1.36
N THR A 244 21.54 -16.61 -1.61
CA THR A 244 22.28 -16.74 -2.87
C THR A 244 21.34 -17.17 -4.00
N SER A 245 21.69 -16.87 -5.28
CA SER A 245 21.05 -17.54 -6.42
C SER A 245 20.82 -19.04 -6.12
N PRO A 246 19.64 -19.60 -6.26
CA PRO A 246 18.52 -19.30 -7.15
C PRO A 246 17.37 -18.46 -6.53
N TYR A 247 17.51 -17.95 -5.34
CA TYR A 247 16.41 -17.39 -4.54
C TYR A 247 15.93 -16.00 -5.01
N ILE A 248 16.76 -15.25 -5.73
CA ILE A 248 16.40 -13.94 -6.28
C ILE A 248 15.20 -13.97 -7.25
N VAL A 249 14.85 -15.16 -7.79
CA VAL A 249 13.68 -15.32 -8.65
C VAL A 249 12.38 -15.53 -7.84
N THR A 250 12.50 -15.93 -6.59
CA THR A 250 11.38 -16.31 -5.72
C THR A 250 10.36 -15.17 -5.50
N PRO A 251 10.77 -13.90 -5.23
CA PRO A 251 9.82 -12.80 -5.06
C PRO A 251 8.94 -12.57 -6.29
N MET A 252 9.49 -12.71 -7.49
CA MET A 252 8.73 -12.55 -8.71
C MET A 252 7.72 -13.69 -8.90
N ILE A 253 8.13 -14.94 -8.68
CA ILE A 253 7.27 -16.12 -8.83
C ILE A 253 6.11 -16.04 -7.85
N SER A 254 6.36 -15.80 -6.56
CA SER A 254 5.31 -15.72 -5.55
C SER A 254 4.38 -14.52 -5.77
N SER A 255 4.90 -13.38 -6.21
CA SER A 255 4.08 -12.23 -6.57
C SER A 255 3.13 -12.54 -7.73
N ILE A 256 3.63 -13.18 -8.80
CA ILE A 256 2.79 -13.56 -9.95
C ILE A 256 1.73 -14.58 -9.52
N ILE A 257 2.10 -15.61 -8.75
CA ILE A 257 1.17 -16.61 -8.23
C ILE A 257 0.08 -15.94 -7.38
N GLY A 258 0.47 -15.08 -6.43
CA GLY A 258 -0.46 -14.37 -5.56
C GLY A 258 -1.42 -13.47 -6.33
N ILE A 259 -0.90 -12.67 -7.27
CA ILE A 259 -1.72 -11.80 -8.13
C ILE A 259 -2.72 -12.60 -8.95
N LEU A 260 -2.29 -13.68 -9.62
CA LEU A 260 -3.16 -14.52 -10.43
C LEU A 260 -4.20 -15.27 -9.59
N PHE A 261 -3.81 -15.74 -8.41
CA PHE A 261 -4.73 -16.37 -7.47
C PHE A 261 -5.86 -15.42 -7.09
N TRP A 262 -5.55 -14.24 -6.57
CA TRP A 262 -6.56 -13.30 -6.13
C TRP A 262 -7.36 -12.68 -7.27
N LEU A 263 -6.74 -12.45 -8.42
CA LEU A 263 -7.43 -11.99 -9.61
C LEU A 263 -8.49 -13.01 -10.07
N THR A 264 -8.13 -14.30 -10.08
CA THR A 264 -9.04 -15.39 -10.43
C THR A 264 -10.14 -15.60 -9.38
N LEU A 265 -9.79 -15.48 -8.10
CA LEU A 265 -10.75 -15.60 -6.99
C LEU A 265 -11.77 -14.45 -7.02
N VAL A 266 -11.32 -13.21 -7.25
CA VAL A 266 -12.19 -12.02 -7.39
C VAL A 266 -13.17 -12.17 -8.55
N ASP A 267 -12.70 -12.72 -9.67
CA ASP A 267 -13.55 -12.97 -10.83
C ASP A 267 -14.58 -14.09 -10.56
N LEU A 268 -14.18 -15.09 -9.77
CA LEU A 268 -15.07 -16.20 -9.36
C LEU A 268 -16.11 -15.77 -8.31
N LEU A 269 -15.73 -14.93 -7.34
CA LEU A 269 -16.62 -14.41 -6.29
C LEU A 269 -17.74 -13.51 -6.85
N GLY A 270 -17.53 -12.96 -8.03
CA GLY A 270 -18.55 -12.38 -8.86
C GLY A 270 -19.13 -11.04 -8.41
N LYS A 271 -20.26 -10.71 -9.04
CA LYS A 271 -20.91 -9.40 -8.95
C LYS A 271 -21.31 -8.93 -7.54
N PRO A 272 -21.83 -9.78 -6.62
CA PRO A 272 -22.35 -9.28 -5.35
C PRO A 272 -21.35 -8.49 -4.50
N LEU A 273 -20.09 -8.94 -4.46
CA LEU A 273 -19.03 -8.22 -3.74
C LEU A 273 -18.57 -6.97 -4.50
N GLN A 274 -18.55 -7.03 -5.84
CA GLN A 274 -18.20 -5.87 -6.67
C GLN A 274 -19.23 -4.75 -6.59
N GLU A 275 -20.48 -5.07 -6.35
CA GLU A 275 -21.60 -4.11 -6.23
C GLU A 275 -21.75 -3.58 -4.79
N SER A 276 -21.07 -4.15 -3.81
CA SER A 276 -21.14 -3.68 -2.41
C SER A 276 -20.65 -2.24 -2.27
N ARG A 277 -21.53 -1.38 -1.71
CA ARG A 277 -21.18 0.04 -1.44
C ARG A 277 -20.00 0.17 -0.49
N PHE A 278 -19.91 -0.70 0.50
CA PHE A 278 -18.80 -0.70 1.46
C PHE A 278 -17.47 -1.07 0.78
N VAL A 279 -17.46 -2.15 0.00
CA VAL A 279 -16.26 -2.60 -0.75
C VAL A 279 -15.80 -1.53 -1.74
N ASN A 280 -16.75 -0.89 -2.44
CA ASN A 280 -16.43 0.19 -3.35
C ASN A 280 -15.87 1.42 -2.62
N TYR A 281 -16.45 1.79 -1.47
CA TYR A 281 -15.96 2.88 -0.65
C TYR A 281 -14.54 2.59 -0.12
N MET A 282 -14.29 1.40 0.38
CA MET A 282 -12.97 0.94 0.82
C MET A 282 -11.96 0.96 -0.33
N SER A 283 -12.33 0.44 -1.50
CA SER A 283 -11.49 0.42 -2.71
C SER A 283 -11.09 1.84 -3.19
N CYS A 284 -12.01 2.81 -3.10
CA CYS A 284 -11.74 4.19 -3.49
C CYS A 284 -10.88 4.96 -2.47
N ASN A 285 -10.80 4.46 -1.23
CA ASN A 285 -10.10 5.13 -0.12
C ASN A 285 -8.93 4.33 0.44
N THR A 286 -8.35 3.43 -0.36
CA THR A 286 -7.18 2.61 0.02
C THR A 286 -6.03 3.45 0.54
N PHE A 287 -5.82 4.62 -0.04
CA PHE A 287 -4.79 5.56 0.34
C PHE A 287 -4.95 6.08 1.78
N CYS A 288 -6.18 6.46 2.15
CA CYS A 288 -6.50 6.93 3.49
C CYS A 288 -6.31 5.80 4.53
N ILE A 289 -6.75 4.58 4.19
CA ILE A 289 -6.57 3.42 5.06
C ILE A 289 -5.08 3.14 5.24
N MET A 290 -4.29 3.10 4.15
CA MET A 290 -2.87 2.84 4.20
C MET A 290 -2.12 3.84 5.08
N GLY A 291 -2.48 5.13 5.02
CA GLY A 291 -1.77 6.17 5.77
C GLY A 291 -2.20 6.31 7.24
N LEU A 292 -3.37 5.79 7.62
CA LEU A 292 -3.92 6.05 8.95
C LEU A 292 -4.13 4.79 9.81
N HIS A 293 -4.03 3.58 9.26
CA HIS A 293 -4.39 2.38 10.04
C HIS A 293 -3.50 2.19 11.28
N ILE A 294 -2.19 2.46 11.21
CA ILE A 294 -1.29 2.41 12.37
C ILE A 294 -1.68 3.46 13.42
N THR A 295 -2.01 4.67 12.98
CA THR A 295 -2.53 5.71 13.87
C THR A 295 -3.78 5.23 14.63
N PHE A 296 -4.68 4.51 13.95
CA PHE A 296 -5.87 3.96 14.59
C PHE A 296 -5.58 2.77 15.49
N PHE A 297 -4.52 2.01 15.23
CA PHE A 297 -4.03 1.00 16.18
C PHE A 297 -3.60 1.69 17.49
N ASN A 298 -2.83 2.78 17.40
CA ASN A 298 -2.41 3.53 18.58
C ASN A 298 -3.56 4.21 19.31
N ILE A 299 -4.57 4.72 18.60
CA ILE A 299 -5.80 5.23 19.22
C ILE A 299 -6.50 4.12 20.01
N LEU A 300 -6.59 2.90 19.47
CA LEU A 300 -7.15 1.75 20.21
C LEU A 300 -6.31 1.43 21.45
N ASN A 301 -4.98 1.45 21.34
CA ASN A 301 -4.08 1.22 22.47
C ASN A 301 -4.27 2.28 23.57
N CYS A 302 -4.44 3.55 23.21
CA CYS A 302 -4.76 4.61 24.19
C CYS A 302 -6.09 4.34 24.93
N ILE A 303 -7.11 3.85 24.20
CA ILE A 303 -8.39 3.47 24.81
C ILE A 303 -8.21 2.26 25.73
N LEU A 304 -7.47 1.24 25.30
CA LEU A 304 -7.19 0.06 26.10
C LEU A 304 -6.37 0.41 27.36
N MET A 305 -5.39 1.29 27.24
CA MET A 305 -4.62 1.78 28.39
C MET A 305 -5.52 2.51 29.40
N ALA A 306 -6.42 3.38 28.94
CA ALA A 306 -7.36 4.04 29.81
C ALA A 306 -8.34 3.05 30.50
N ILE A 307 -8.79 2.02 29.77
CA ILE A 307 -9.58 0.94 30.36
C ILE A 307 -8.78 0.19 31.44
N ASN A 308 -7.52 -0.14 31.13
CA ASN A 308 -6.62 -0.85 32.04
C ASN A 308 -6.37 -0.07 33.33
N GLU A 309 -6.21 1.26 33.24
CA GLU A 309 -5.90 2.12 34.38
C GLU A 309 -7.13 2.48 35.20
N TYR A 310 -8.27 2.81 34.55
CA TYR A 310 -9.41 3.44 35.25
C TYR A 310 -10.62 2.52 35.40
N ILE A 311 -10.71 1.40 34.69
CA ILE A 311 -11.92 0.56 34.69
C ILE A 311 -11.62 -0.85 35.19
N VAL A 312 -10.76 -1.58 34.52
CA VAL A 312 -10.42 -2.97 34.81
C VAL A 312 -9.05 -3.32 34.29
N ALA A 313 -8.23 -3.96 35.12
CA ALA A 313 -6.91 -4.42 34.71
C ALA A 313 -7.05 -5.42 33.54
N LEU A 314 -6.44 -5.10 32.41
CA LEU A 314 -6.44 -5.93 31.23
C LEU A 314 -5.28 -6.94 31.31
N PRO A 315 -5.56 -8.26 31.19
CA PRO A 315 -4.50 -9.26 31.22
C PRO A 315 -3.52 -9.04 30.07
N TYR A 316 -2.23 -9.08 30.37
CA TYR A 316 -1.13 -8.93 29.41
C TYR A 316 -1.08 -7.61 28.65
N PHE A 317 -1.76 -6.55 29.14
CA PHE A 317 -1.56 -5.21 28.59
C PHE A 317 -0.29 -4.59 29.17
N ASP A 318 0.73 -4.45 28.35
CA ASP A 318 2.02 -3.90 28.73
C ASP A 318 2.05 -2.39 28.41
N VAL A 319 1.88 -1.59 29.47
CA VAL A 319 1.85 -0.12 29.37
C VAL A 319 3.22 0.44 28.97
N GLU A 320 4.30 -0.12 29.52
CA GLU A 320 5.67 0.34 29.28
C GLU A 320 6.05 0.09 27.83
N TYR A 321 5.81 -1.13 27.33
CA TYR A 321 6.06 -1.48 25.93
C TYR A 321 5.19 -0.67 24.96
N PHE A 322 3.92 -0.39 25.30
CA PHE A 322 3.08 0.50 24.47
C PHE A 322 3.66 1.92 24.40
N GLN A 323 4.19 2.45 25.50
CA GLN A 323 4.78 3.79 25.54
C GLN A 323 6.11 3.88 24.77
N GLU A 324 6.77 2.75 24.54
CA GLU A 324 8.04 2.65 23.82
C GLU A 324 7.87 2.24 22.35
N SER A 325 6.68 1.83 21.92
CA SER A 325 6.49 1.25 20.57
C SER A 325 5.26 1.76 19.85
N GLU A 326 5.46 2.26 18.63
CA GLU A 326 4.38 2.61 17.69
C GLU A 326 3.66 1.36 17.16
N TRP A 327 4.33 0.21 17.20
CA TRP A 327 3.84 -1.07 16.66
C TRP A 327 3.24 -1.97 17.74
N TYR A 328 3.06 -1.45 18.95
CA TYR A 328 2.45 -2.23 20.02
C TYR A 328 1.03 -2.67 19.66
N ARG A 329 0.75 -3.94 19.92
CA ARG A 329 -0.59 -4.53 19.81
C ARG A 329 -0.84 -5.41 21.00
N TRP A 330 -1.96 -5.17 21.69
CA TRP A 330 -2.37 -6.00 22.80
C TRP A 330 -2.83 -7.38 22.34
N GLU A 331 -2.22 -8.43 22.87
CA GLU A 331 -2.40 -9.80 22.40
C GLU A 331 -2.73 -10.76 23.56
N PRO A 332 -3.81 -10.56 24.34
CA PRO A 332 -4.20 -11.51 25.39
C PRO A 332 -4.64 -12.84 24.79
N THR A 333 -5.21 -12.82 23.59
CA THR A 333 -5.52 -13.99 22.76
C THR A 333 -5.36 -13.60 21.29
N TYR A 334 -5.13 -14.59 20.42
CA TYR A 334 -5.03 -14.37 18.98
C TYR A 334 -6.25 -13.64 18.39
N HIS A 335 -7.45 -13.93 18.91
CA HIS A 335 -8.69 -13.35 18.41
C HIS A 335 -8.83 -11.84 18.63
N VAL A 336 -8.13 -11.26 19.60
CA VAL A 336 -8.15 -9.82 19.86
C VAL A 336 -7.55 -9.02 18.71
N LYS A 337 -6.63 -9.58 17.94
CA LYS A 337 -6.05 -8.96 16.74
C LYS A 337 -7.10 -8.51 15.72
N PHE A 338 -8.26 -9.17 15.68
CA PHE A 338 -9.38 -8.77 14.85
C PHE A 338 -9.85 -7.33 15.13
N LEU A 339 -9.79 -6.88 16.38
CA LEU A 339 -10.15 -5.49 16.74
C LEU A 339 -9.27 -4.47 16.02
N TYR A 340 -7.97 -4.76 15.91
CA TYR A 340 -7.03 -3.89 15.20
C TYR A 340 -7.34 -3.83 13.71
N VAL A 341 -7.67 -4.94 13.08
CA VAL A 341 -8.09 -4.95 11.67
C VAL A 341 -9.35 -4.12 11.47
N VAL A 342 -10.35 -4.28 12.33
CA VAL A 342 -11.60 -3.53 12.25
C VAL A 342 -11.36 -2.03 12.42
N ILE A 343 -10.65 -1.61 13.47
CA ILE A 343 -10.39 -0.20 13.72
C ILE A 343 -9.46 0.40 12.66
N GLY A 344 -8.47 -0.35 12.19
CA GLY A 344 -7.54 0.06 11.14
C GLY A 344 -8.21 0.28 9.78
N ILE A 345 -9.36 -0.32 9.54
CA ILE A 345 -10.16 -0.09 8.33
C ILE A 345 -11.23 0.97 8.57
N LEU A 346 -12.07 0.78 9.60
CA LEU A 346 -13.23 1.65 9.83
C LEU A 346 -12.84 3.05 10.32
N GLY A 347 -11.79 3.16 11.12
CA GLY A 347 -11.31 4.44 11.63
C GLY A 347 -10.90 5.41 10.51
N PRO A 348 -9.95 5.04 9.62
CA PRO A 348 -9.59 5.85 8.47
C PRO A 348 -10.77 6.19 7.55
N LEU A 349 -11.66 5.22 7.30
CA LEU A 349 -12.86 5.44 6.50
C LEU A 349 -13.81 6.44 7.17
N GLY A 350 -13.92 6.42 8.50
CA GLY A 350 -14.70 7.38 9.28
C GLY A 350 -14.12 8.79 9.16
N VAL A 351 -12.81 8.97 9.29
CA VAL A 351 -12.13 10.26 9.07
C VAL A 351 -12.39 10.77 7.66
N LYS A 352 -12.24 9.91 6.66
CA LYS A 352 -12.49 10.28 5.27
C LYS A 352 -13.93 10.71 5.03
N TRP A 353 -14.91 9.99 5.60
CA TRP A 353 -16.32 10.35 5.50
C TRP A 353 -16.62 11.70 6.14
N LEU A 354 -16.06 11.97 7.33
CA LEU A 354 -16.18 13.27 8.00
C LEU A 354 -15.59 14.40 7.16
N TRP A 355 -14.40 14.17 6.58
CA TRP A 355 -13.74 15.12 5.70
C TRP A 355 -14.59 15.45 4.47
N ASP A 356 -15.11 14.43 3.78
CA ASP A 356 -15.95 14.60 2.58
C ASP A 356 -17.25 15.34 2.91
N LYS A 357 -17.86 15.01 4.04
CA LYS A 357 -19.07 15.69 4.51
C LYS A 357 -18.78 17.16 4.87
N GLY A 358 -17.70 17.42 5.58
CA GLY A 358 -17.28 18.79 5.94
C GLY A 358 -17.00 19.65 4.72
N THR A 359 -16.23 19.13 3.75
CA THR A 359 -15.92 19.86 2.51
C THR A 359 -17.15 20.12 1.66
N SER A 360 -18.11 19.19 1.63
CA SER A 360 -19.37 19.37 0.91
C SER A 360 -20.26 20.46 1.53
N LEU A 361 -20.33 20.54 2.86
CA LEU A 361 -21.08 21.58 3.58
C LEU A 361 -20.45 22.97 3.36
N ILE A 362 -19.13 23.06 3.40
CA ILE A 362 -18.41 24.31 3.12
C ILE A 362 -18.68 24.77 1.68
N ALA A 363 -18.59 23.87 0.71
CA ALA A 363 -18.87 24.19 -0.70
C ALA A 363 -20.33 24.63 -0.94
N GLN A 364 -21.31 24.08 -0.21
CA GLN A 364 -22.70 24.52 -0.24
C GLN A 364 -22.86 25.90 0.41
N GLY A 365 -22.17 26.15 1.52
CA GLY A 365 -22.18 27.45 2.19
C GLY A 365 -21.69 28.57 1.27
N PHE A 366 -20.58 28.38 0.55
CA PHE A 366 -20.07 29.35 -0.41
C PHE A 366 -21.05 29.61 -1.56
N LYS A 367 -21.67 28.58 -2.11
CA LYS A 367 -22.69 28.75 -3.16
C LYS A 367 -23.92 29.55 -2.69
N ASN A 368 -24.32 29.36 -1.46
CA ASN A 368 -25.45 30.12 -0.88
C ASN A 368 -25.07 31.58 -0.58
N CYS A 369 -23.80 31.86 -0.20
CA CYS A 369 -23.32 33.23 -0.04
C CYS A 369 -23.25 33.98 -1.37
N ASP A 370 -22.77 33.33 -2.46
CA ASP A 370 -22.75 33.97 -3.79
C ASP A 370 -24.15 34.28 -4.33
N VAL A 371 -25.14 33.44 -4.01
CA VAL A 371 -26.54 33.67 -4.40
C VAL A 371 -27.16 34.80 -3.58
N SER A 372 -26.80 34.94 -2.29
CA SER A 372 -27.33 36.03 -1.45
C SER A 372 -26.73 37.40 -1.84
N SER A 373 -25.42 37.45 -2.15
CA SER A 373 -24.78 38.68 -2.62
C SER A 373 -25.32 39.16 -3.99
N ALA A 374 -25.64 38.20 -4.89
CA ALA A 374 -26.22 38.50 -6.18
C ALA A 374 -27.75 38.93 -6.08
N ALA A 375 -28.41 38.64 -4.96
CA ALA A 375 -29.77 39.07 -4.69
C ALA A 375 -29.82 40.48 -4.09
N GLU A 376 -28.86 40.90 -3.28
CA GLU A 376 -28.77 42.26 -2.71
C GLU A 376 -28.40 43.31 -3.75
N GLU A 377 -27.68 42.94 -4.84
CA GLU A 377 -27.39 43.88 -5.95
C GLU A 377 -28.57 44.14 -6.90
N ARG A 378 -29.73 43.51 -6.70
CA ARG A 378 -30.89 43.65 -7.60
C ARG A 378 -32.00 44.54 -7.09
N TYR A 379 -31.84 45.23 -5.97
CA TYR A 379 -32.77 46.26 -5.52
C TYR A 379 -32.04 47.61 -5.37
N PRO A 380 -32.36 48.59 -6.23
CA PRO A 380 -31.87 49.97 -6.04
C PRO A 380 -32.64 50.66 -4.91
#